data_d4a033221894ef8147d1b4efe316dbf5
#
_entry.id   d4a033221894ef8147d1b4efe316dbf5
#
_cell.length_a   1.000
_cell.length_b   1.000
_cell.length_c   1.000
_cell.angle_alpha   90.00
_cell.angle_beta   90.00
_cell.angle_gamma   90.00
#
_symmetry.space_group_name_H-M   'P 1'
#
loop_
_entity.id
_entity.type
_entity.pdbx_description
1 polymer ?
#
loop_
_entity_poly.entity_id
_entity_poly.type
_entity_poly.pdbx_seq_one_letter_code
_entity_poly.pdbx_strand_id
1 'polypeptide(L)'
;ERLAEILGRKEEEYGHPIYLISDEPYREIVFSGFQAPWIPHLYRDTIVCYSFSKSLSLPGERLGYVLVPGQAADSGEVYAAVAGAGRSLGYVNAPSLFQQVTSLCCDMTADLSVYERNCKLLVPALREMGYHVAEPGGAFYLFPRSLEPDDLAFSERAKQFDLLLVPGSGFGAPGHFRLAYCVQTEMIQRALPKFQALADSYRLSLIHI
;
A
#
# COMPACT_ATOMS: atom_id res chain seq x y z
N GLU A 1 0.53 14.97 11.64
CA GLU A 1 0.51 15.92 12.77
C GLU A 1 -0.52 15.47 13.83
N ARG A 2 -1.82 15.45 13.53
CA ARG A 2 -2.86 15.11 14.50
C ARG A 2 -2.63 13.77 15.24
N LEU A 3 -2.13 12.73 14.54
CA LEU A 3 -1.79 11.45 15.18
C LEU A 3 -0.62 11.62 16.15
N ALA A 4 0.41 12.39 15.79
CA ALA A 4 1.55 12.67 16.64
C ALA A 4 1.14 13.39 17.94
N GLU A 5 0.23 14.37 17.83
CA GLU A 5 -0.34 15.06 19.00
C GLU A 5 -1.11 14.11 19.93
N ILE A 6 -1.89 13.18 19.34
CA ILE A 6 -2.62 12.18 20.13
C ILE A 6 -1.65 11.24 20.84
N LEU A 7 -0.64 10.74 20.15
CA LEU A 7 0.35 9.83 20.70
C LEU A 7 1.14 10.49 21.82
N GLY A 8 1.67 11.71 21.61
CA GLY A 8 2.41 12.44 22.65
C GLY A 8 1.59 12.67 23.92
N ARG A 9 0.33 13.07 23.77
CA ARG A 9 -0.58 13.23 24.92
C ARG A 9 -0.85 11.91 25.64
N LYS A 10 -0.91 10.79 24.92
CA LYS A 10 -1.12 9.46 25.52
C LYS A 10 0.15 8.91 26.18
N GLU A 11 1.34 9.26 25.71
CA GLU A 11 2.59 8.98 26.40
C GLU A 11 2.64 9.65 27.77
N GLU A 12 2.25 10.95 27.84
CA GLU A 12 2.16 11.68 29.10
C GLU A 12 1.14 11.03 30.06
N GLU A 13 -0.03 10.64 29.52
CA GLU A 13 -1.10 10.02 30.32
C GLU A 13 -0.69 8.65 30.89
N TYR A 14 0.01 7.84 30.09
CA TYR A 14 0.37 6.47 30.46
C TYR A 14 1.73 6.37 31.16
N GLY A 15 2.56 7.40 31.06
CA GLY A 15 3.89 7.44 31.66
C GLY A 15 4.92 6.51 31.03
N HIS A 16 4.72 6.14 29.76
CA HIS A 16 5.66 5.33 28.99
C HIS A 16 5.63 5.68 27.51
N PRO A 17 6.71 5.40 26.74
CA PRO A 17 6.74 5.62 25.28
C PRO A 17 5.68 4.80 24.56
N ILE A 18 5.14 5.38 23.47
CA ILE A 18 4.25 4.70 22.52
C ILE A 18 4.97 4.72 21.16
N TYR A 19 5.46 3.58 20.71
CA TYR A 19 6.15 3.52 19.43
C TYR A 19 5.19 3.48 18.25
N LEU A 20 5.43 4.34 17.27
CA LEU A 20 4.75 4.33 15.98
C LEU A 20 5.60 3.53 14.98
N ILE A 21 5.10 2.40 14.50
CA ILE A 21 5.75 1.64 13.44
C ILE A 21 5.20 2.15 12.10
N SER A 22 6.08 2.78 11.30
CA SER A 22 5.76 3.25 9.96
C SER A 22 6.26 2.26 8.92
N ASP A 23 5.34 1.56 8.24
CA ASP A 23 5.67 0.63 7.16
C ASP A 23 5.64 1.39 5.82
N GLU A 24 6.82 1.65 5.24
CA GLU A 24 7.02 2.60 4.14
C GLU A 24 7.55 1.98 2.82
N PRO A 25 7.14 0.79 2.37
CA PRO A 25 7.65 0.21 1.12
C PRO A 25 7.18 0.95 -0.14
N TYR A 26 6.21 1.86 -0.01
CA TYR A 26 5.63 2.66 -1.11
C TYR A 26 6.06 4.14 -1.07
N ARG A 27 6.98 4.50 -0.19
CA ARG A 27 7.35 5.89 0.08
C ARG A 27 7.69 6.69 -1.16
N GLU A 28 8.44 6.12 -2.11
CA GLU A 28 8.87 6.76 -3.34
C GLU A 28 7.80 6.71 -4.44
N ILE A 29 6.77 5.87 -4.28
CA ILE A 29 5.70 5.72 -5.28
C ILE A 29 4.61 6.76 -5.00
N VAL A 30 4.92 8.01 -5.32
CA VAL A 30 4.01 9.15 -5.19
C VAL A 30 3.80 9.80 -6.55
N PHE A 31 2.58 10.28 -6.79
CA PHE A 31 2.22 10.93 -8.05
C PHE A 31 2.52 12.43 -8.00
N SER A 32 2.56 13.05 -9.18
CA SER A 32 2.83 14.48 -9.35
C SER A 32 1.94 15.33 -8.43
N GLY A 33 2.55 16.22 -7.66
CA GLY A 33 1.86 17.09 -6.71
C GLY A 33 1.66 16.50 -5.31
N PHE A 34 2.04 15.23 -5.08
CA PHE A 34 2.01 14.61 -3.77
C PHE A 34 3.42 14.41 -3.21
N GLN A 35 3.52 14.36 -1.89
CA GLN A 35 4.75 14.07 -1.18
C GLN A 35 4.46 13.23 0.05
N ALA A 36 5.20 12.14 0.22
CA ALA A 36 5.15 11.34 1.44
C ALA A 36 5.90 12.06 2.58
N PRO A 37 5.27 12.37 3.71
CA PRO A 37 5.97 12.99 4.83
C PRO A 37 6.99 12.01 5.43
N TRP A 38 8.09 12.55 5.99
CA TRP A 38 9.00 11.75 6.80
C TRP A 38 8.49 11.66 8.22
N ILE A 39 7.89 10.55 8.59
CA ILE A 39 7.16 10.37 9.85
C ILE A 39 8.04 10.60 11.09
N PRO A 40 9.34 10.20 11.14
CA PRO A 40 10.19 10.50 12.30
C PRO A 40 10.38 12.00 12.60
N HIS A 41 10.14 12.89 11.63
CA HIS A 41 10.15 14.34 11.89
C HIS A 41 8.86 14.84 12.55
N LEU A 42 7.77 14.08 12.44
CA LEU A 42 6.48 14.44 13.01
C LEU A 42 6.29 13.84 14.41
N TYR A 43 6.87 12.67 14.64
CA TYR A 43 6.80 11.95 15.92
C TYR A 43 8.11 11.20 16.16
N ARG A 44 8.80 11.57 17.26
CA ARG A 44 10.18 11.11 17.51
C ARG A 44 10.29 9.60 17.75
N ASP A 45 9.29 8.99 18.40
CA ASP A 45 9.28 7.57 18.76
C ASP A 45 8.73 6.70 17.61
N THR A 46 9.16 7.04 16.38
CA THR A 46 8.81 6.33 15.16
C THR A 46 9.90 5.35 14.76
N ILE A 47 9.52 4.09 14.52
CA ILE A 47 10.36 3.05 13.94
C ILE A 47 9.92 2.89 12.49
N VAL A 48 10.85 2.96 11.53
CA VAL A 48 10.54 2.84 10.11
C VAL A 48 10.89 1.44 9.62
N CYS A 49 9.93 0.77 9.00
CA CYS A 49 10.13 -0.46 8.25
C CYS A 49 10.11 -0.14 6.75
N TYR A 50 11.17 -0.48 6.04
CA TYR A 50 11.31 -0.20 4.61
C TYR A 50 11.68 -1.45 3.82
N SER A 51 11.23 -1.49 2.57
CA SER A 51 11.55 -2.58 1.63
C SER A 51 11.80 -2.05 0.22
N PHE A 52 12.86 -2.53 -0.42
CA PHE A 52 13.18 -2.25 -1.82
C PHE A 52 12.31 -3.04 -2.82
N SER A 53 11.38 -3.84 -2.32
CA SER A 53 10.48 -4.66 -3.14
C SER A 53 9.65 -3.85 -4.14
N LYS A 54 9.36 -2.58 -3.82
CA LYS A 54 8.47 -1.71 -4.62
C LYS A 54 9.25 -0.61 -5.34
N SER A 55 10.08 0.15 -4.62
CA SER A 55 10.85 1.26 -5.20
C SER A 55 11.81 0.81 -6.29
N LEU A 56 12.51 -0.30 -6.10
CA LEU A 56 13.45 -0.87 -7.07
C LEU A 56 12.90 -2.08 -7.86
N SER A 57 11.63 -2.43 -7.67
CA SER A 57 11.02 -3.63 -8.30
C SER A 57 11.78 -4.94 -8.02
N LEU A 58 12.30 -5.09 -6.79
CA LEU A 58 13.09 -6.26 -6.35
C LEU A 58 12.37 -7.09 -5.26
N PRO A 59 11.10 -7.53 -5.47
CA PRO A 59 10.37 -8.25 -4.42
C PRO A 59 10.97 -9.65 -4.14
N GLY A 60 11.60 -10.27 -5.13
CA GLY A 60 12.22 -11.60 -5.02
C GLY A 60 13.48 -11.61 -4.18
N GLU A 61 14.20 -10.50 -4.09
CA GLU A 61 15.50 -10.40 -3.47
C GLU A 61 15.43 -10.25 -1.94
N ARG A 62 14.23 -10.05 -1.40
CA ARG A 62 13.96 -10.05 0.04
C ARG A 62 14.83 -9.06 0.83
N LEU A 63 14.96 -7.83 0.33
CA LEU A 63 15.81 -6.79 0.90
C LEU A 63 15.00 -5.62 1.44
N GLY A 64 15.32 -5.20 2.65
CA GLY A 64 14.74 -4.06 3.34
C GLY A 64 15.56 -3.72 4.59
N TYR A 65 15.09 -2.76 5.35
CA TYR A 65 15.71 -2.38 6.62
C TYR A 65 14.65 -1.93 7.64
N VAL A 66 15.04 -2.00 8.91
CA VAL A 66 14.34 -1.35 10.00
C VAL A 66 15.23 -0.22 10.50
N LEU A 67 14.71 1.00 10.53
CA LEU A 67 15.38 2.16 11.09
C LEU A 67 14.80 2.46 12.47
N VAL A 68 15.67 2.42 13.48
CA VAL A 68 15.38 2.93 14.83
C VAL A 68 16.13 4.24 14.98
N PRO A 69 15.47 5.40 14.93
CA PRO A 69 16.15 6.69 15.06
C PRO A 69 16.78 6.84 16.45
N GLY A 70 18.00 7.41 16.52
CA GLY A 70 18.69 7.61 17.80
C GLY A 70 17.98 8.56 18.78
N GLN A 71 17.01 9.33 18.30
CA GLN A 71 16.16 10.22 19.11
C GLN A 71 14.95 9.51 19.74
N ALA A 72 14.63 8.29 19.29
CA ALA A 72 13.52 7.52 19.86
C ALA A 72 13.85 7.10 21.31
N ALA A 73 12.83 7.00 22.13
CA ALA A 73 12.99 6.50 23.51
C ALA A 73 13.59 5.10 23.45
N ASP A 74 14.49 4.81 24.39
CA ASP A 74 15.17 3.50 24.53
C ASP A 74 15.75 2.95 23.22
N SER A 75 16.20 3.85 22.33
CA SER A 75 16.61 3.49 20.94
C SER A 75 17.63 2.37 20.86
N GLY A 76 18.60 2.32 21.81
CA GLY A 76 19.61 1.26 21.86
C GLY A 76 19.02 -0.12 22.19
N GLU A 77 18.08 -0.15 23.14
CA GLU A 77 17.41 -1.40 23.57
C GLU A 77 16.41 -1.87 22.49
N VAL A 78 15.67 -0.93 21.90
CA VAL A 78 14.77 -1.23 20.77
C VAL A 78 15.56 -1.78 19.59
N TYR A 79 16.68 -1.16 19.23
CA TYR A 79 17.56 -1.67 18.17
C TYR A 79 18.06 -3.09 18.47
N ALA A 80 18.54 -3.34 19.71
CA ALA A 80 18.99 -4.66 20.12
C ALA A 80 17.87 -5.71 20.09
N ALA A 81 16.67 -5.32 20.53
CA ALA A 81 15.48 -6.17 20.49
C ALA A 81 15.07 -6.54 19.05
N VAL A 82 15.05 -5.58 18.13
CA VAL A 82 14.76 -5.80 16.69
C VAL A 82 15.80 -6.76 16.08
N ALA A 83 17.10 -6.54 16.34
CA ALA A 83 18.15 -7.41 15.85
C ALA A 83 18.06 -8.83 16.44
N GLY A 84 17.74 -8.94 17.73
CA GLY A 84 17.51 -10.21 18.42
C GLY A 84 16.31 -10.97 17.87
N ALA A 85 15.19 -10.28 17.66
CA ALA A 85 13.99 -10.86 17.06
C ALA A 85 14.25 -11.37 15.63
N GLY A 86 14.96 -10.59 14.81
CA GLY A 86 15.35 -11.00 13.46
C GLY A 86 16.16 -12.30 13.47
N ARG A 87 17.15 -12.43 14.36
CA ARG A 87 17.93 -13.67 14.52
C ARG A 87 17.08 -14.85 14.99
N SER A 88 16.19 -14.63 15.94
CA SER A 88 15.28 -15.66 16.45
C SER A 88 14.34 -16.20 15.39
N LEU A 89 13.95 -15.37 14.42
CA LEU A 89 13.15 -15.72 13.25
C LEU A 89 13.97 -16.34 12.11
N GLY A 90 15.31 -16.42 12.24
CA GLY A 90 16.21 -16.94 11.22
C GLY A 90 16.68 -15.91 10.18
N TYR A 91 16.30 -14.64 10.30
CA TYR A 91 16.72 -13.56 9.40
C TYR A 91 17.97 -12.86 9.93
N VAL A 92 19.14 -13.47 9.72
CA VAL A 92 20.40 -12.93 10.27
C VAL A 92 20.92 -11.76 9.44
N ASN A 93 20.98 -11.94 8.11
CA ASN A 93 21.48 -10.93 7.18
C ASN A 93 20.71 -11.00 5.86
N ALA A 94 20.58 -9.85 5.18
CA ALA A 94 20.15 -9.81 3.79
C ALA A 94 21.27 -10.34 2.86
N PRO A 95 20.93 -10.81 1.63
CA PRO A 95 21.92 -11.29 0.66
C PRO A 95 22.98 -10.21 0.36
N SER A 96 24.28 -10.55 0.56
CA SER A 96 25.38 -9.58 0.48
C SER A 96 25.51 -8.90 -0.89
N LEU A 97 25.27 -9.65 -1.98
CA LEU A 97 25.28 -9.12 -3.33
C LEU A 97 24.25 -7.97 -3.48
N PHE A 98 23.02 -8.21 -3.02
CA PHE A 98 21.95 -7.21 -3.15
C PHE A 98 22.11 -6.05 -2.17
N GLN A 99 22.78 -6.21 -1.05
CA GLN A 99 23.18 -5.08 -0.21
C GLN A 99 24.11 -4.14 -0.98
N GLN A 100 25.09 -4.67 -1.71
CA GLN A 100 26.01 -3.88 -2.54
C GLN A 100 25.30 -3.24 -3.73
N VAL A 101 24.47 -3.99 -4.46
CA VAL A 101 23.67 -3.45 -5.57
C VAL A 101 22.79 -2.30 -5.08
N THR A 102 22.06 -2.50 -3.98
CA THR A 102 21.17 -1.48 -3.44
C THR A 102 21.91 -0.22 -3.00
N SER A 103 23.13 -0.36 -2.43
CA SER A 103 23.94 0.81 -2.06
C SER A 103 24.30 1.71 -3.27
N LEU A 104 24.34 1.14 -4.47
CA LEU A 104 24.58 1.87 -5.73
C LEU A 104 23.31 2.44 -6.35
N CYS A 105 22.14 1.96 -5.93
CA CYS A 105 20.83 2.28 -6.52
C CYS A 105 19.87 2.94 -5.53
N CYS A 106 20.33 3.31 -4.32
CA CYS A 106 19.43 3.83 -3.27
C CYS A 106 18.69 5.11 -3.64
N ASP A 107 19.24 5.91 -4.56
CA ASP A 107 18.62 7.14 -5.09
C ASP A 107 17.81 6.92 -6.36
N MET A 108 17.64 5.67 -6.79
CA MET A 108 16.92 5.31 -8.01
C MET A 108 15.53 4.77 -7.67
N THR A 109 14.62 4.89 -8.60
CA THR A 109 13.30 4.25 -8.55
C THR A 109 13.00 3.57 -9.88
N ALA A 110 12.07 2.61 -9.88
CA ALA A 110 11.46 2.11 -11.10
C ALA A 110 10.73 3.24 -11.85
N ASP A 111 10.38 3.03 -13.11
CA ASP A 111 9.56 3.99 -13.88
C ASP A 111 8.13 4.04 -13.32
N LEU A 112 7.86 5.08 -12.54
CA LEU A 112 6.56 5.30 -11.89
C LEU A 112 5.53 5.93 -12.82
N SER A 113 5.94 6.44 -13.99
CA SER A 113 5.05 7.11 -14.95
C SER A 113 3.94 6.20 -15.47
N VAL A 114 4.24 4.90 -15.57
CA VAL A 114 3.26 3.87 -15.98
C VAL A 114 2.15 3.77 -14.94
N TYR A 115 2.47 3.80 -13.65
CA TYR A 115 1.47 3.69 -12.57
C TYR A 115 0.57 4.92 -12.55
N GLU A 116 1.14 6.12 -12.63
CA GLU A 116 0.36 7.36 -12.67
C GLU A 116 -0.55 7.42 -13.90
N ARG A 117 -0.07 7.02 -15.07
CA ARG A 117 -0.86 6.93 -16.31
C ARG A 117 -2.01 5.93 -16.17
N ASN A 118 -1.74 4.73 -15.65
CA ASN A 118 -2.75 3.71 -15.43
C ASN A 118 -3.82 4.17 -14.44
N CYS A 119 -3.42 4.85 -13.38
CA CYS A 119 -4.33 5.45 -12.41
C CYS A 119 -5.24 6.50 -13.06
N LYS A 120 -4.67 7.42 -13.85
CA LYS A 120 -5.40 8.47 -14.57
C LYS A 120 -6.39 7.93 -15.62
N LEU A 121 -6.15 6.73 -16.15
CA LEU A 121 -7.11 6.03 -17.01
C LEU A 121 -8.21 5.35 -16.21
N LEU A 122 -7.84 4.68 -15.14
CA LEU A 122 -8.72 3.75 -14.44
C LEU A 122 -9.70 4.48 -13.50
N VAL A 123 -9.24 5.47 -12.73
CA VAL A 123 -10.05 6.14 -11.71
C VAL A 123 -11.26 6.87 -12.30
N PRO A 124 -11.12 7.73 -13.33
CA PRO A 124 -12.26 8.39 -13.95
C PRO A 124 -13.25 7.39 -14.57
N ALA A 125 -12.74 6.39 -15.30
CA ALA A 125 -13.57 5.39 -15.94
C ALA A 125 -14.40 4.58 -14.94
N LEU A 126 -13.79 4.14 -13.82
CA LEU A 126 -14.52 3.44 -12.76
C LEU A 126 -15.62 4.32 -12.15
N ARG A 127 -15.34 5.61 -11.92
CA ARG A 127 -16.32 6.56 -11.39
C ARG A 127 -17.51 6.74 -12.34
N GLU A 128 -17.26 6.87 -13.64
CA GLU A 128 -18.30 6.96 -14.68
C GLU A 128 -19.18 5.70 -14.72
N MET A 129 -18.60 4.53 -14.47
CA MET A 129 -19.31 3.25 -14.35
C MET A 129 -20.09 3.11 -13.05
N GLY A 130 -19.91 4.01 -12.07
CA GLY A 130 -20.64 4.04 -10.80
C GLY A 130 -19.88 3.45 -9.61
N TYR A 131 -18.61 3.13 -9.75
CA TYR A 131 -17.79 2.72 -8.61
C TYR A 131 -17.35 3.91 -7.78
N HIS A 132 -17.39 3.77 -6.45
CA HIS A 132 -16.85 4.77 -5.54
C HIS A 132 -15.35 4.52 -5.33
N VAL A 133 -14.52 5.42 -5.86
CA VAL A 133 -13.05 5.32 -5.82
C VAL A 133 -12.49 6.60 -5.21
N ALA A 134 -11.68 6.45 -4.15
CA ALA A 134 -10.89 7.56 -3.61
C ALA A 134 -9.76 7.92 -4.59
N GLU A 135 -9.39 9.21 -4.64
CA GLU A 135 -8.25 9.67 -5.45
C GLU A 135 -6.95 9.24 -4.79
N PRO A 136 -6.12 8.39 -5.43
CA PRO A 136 -4.85 8.00 -4.85
C PRO A 136 -3.78 9.05 -5.11
N GLY A 137 -2.98 9.36 -4.08
CA GLY A 137 -1.78 10.21 -4.21
C GLY A 137 -0.52 9.42 -4.58
N GLY A 138 -0.60 8.10 -4.72
CA GLY A 138 0.54 7.22 -5.00
C GLY A 138 0.19 5.74 -4.86
N ALA A 139 1.21 4.91 -4.68
CA ALA A 139 1.15 3.46 -4.70
C ALA A 139 0.66 2.92 -6.05
N PHE A 140 0.14 1.70 -6.09
CA PHE A 140 -0.40 1.09 -7.31
C PHE A 140 -1.62 0.19 -7.02
N TYR A 141 -2.35 0.51 -5.96
CA TYR A 141 -3.60 -0.14 -5.62
C TYR A 141 -4.74 0.87 -5.58
N LEU A 142 -5.90 0.47 -6.08
CA LEU A 142 -7.18 1.09 -5.76
C LEU A 142 -7.95 0.20 -4.80
N PHE A 143 -8.78 0.83 -3.99
CA PHE A 143 -9.63 0.16 -3.03
C PHE A 143 -11.07 0.67 -3.13
N PRO A 144 -11.76 0.41 -4.28
CA PRO A 144 -13.10 0.88 -4.51
C PRO A 144 -14.13 0.16 -3.65
N ARG A 145 -15.29 0.79 -3.48
CA ARG A 145 -16.46 0.14 -2.92
C ARG A 145 -17.04 -0.86 -3.95
N SER A 146 -17.41 -2.06 -3.50
CA SER A 146 -18.12 -3.04 -4.32
C SER A 146 -19.54 -2.55 -4.65
N LEU A 147 -20.10 -3.03 -5.76
CA LEU A 147 -21.47 -2.66 -6.20
C LEU A 147 -22.57 -3.39 -5.42
N GLU A 148 -22.17 -4.33 -4.57
CA GLU A 148 -23.04 -5.00 -3.60
C GLU A 148 -22.33 -5.08 -2.24
N PRO A 149 -23.09 -5.21 -1.12
CA PRO A 149 -22.48 -5.25 0.22
C PRO A 149 -21.56 -6.44 0.48
N ASP A 150 -21.84 -7.58 -0.16
CA ASP A 150 -21.03 -8.79 -0.07
C ASP A 150 -19.87 -8.72 -1.09
N ASP A 151 -18.68 -8.35 -0.62
CA ASP A 151 -17.48 -8.23 -1.43
C ASP A 151 -16.93 -9.56 -1.91
N LEU A 152 -17.25 -10.68 -1.24
CA LEU A 152 -16.92 -12.03 -1.69
C LEU A 152 -17.79 -12.39 -2.89
N ALA A 153 -19.12 -12.23 -2.79
CA ALA A 153 -20.05 -12.47 -3.90
C ALA A 153 -19.71 -11.57 -5.10
N PHE A 154 -19.40 -10.29 -4.84
CA PHE A 154 -18.96 -9.35 -5.87
C PHE A 154 -17.70 -9.86 -6.61
N SER A 155 -16.70 -10.30 -5.86
CA SER A 155 -15.43 -10.79 -6.43
C SER A 155 -15.63 -12.10 -7.22
N GLU A 156 -16.50 -12.98 -6.78
CA GLU A 156 -16.87 -14.19 -7.54
C GLU A 156 -17.62 -13.85 -8.84
N ARG A 157 -18.56 -12.90 -8.79
CA ARG A 157 -19.23 -12.40 -9.99
C ARG A 157 -18.26 -11.76 -10.97
N ALA A 158 -17.30 -10.98 -10.49
CA ALA A 158 -16.28 -10.34 -11.34
C ALA A 158 -15.48 -11.33 -12.18
N LYS A 159 -15.25 -12.56 -11.68
CA LYS A 159 -14.57 -13.63 -12.44
C LYS A 159 -15.32 -14.03 -13.71
N GLN A 160 -16.65 -13.90 -13.74
CA GLN A 160 -17.46 -14.18 -14.93
C GLN A 160 -17.19 -13.18 -16.07
N PHE A 161 -16.58 -12.05 -15.74
CA PHE A 161 -16.12 -11.01 -16.66
C PHE A 161 -14.60 -10.99 -16.82
N ASP A 162 -13.89 -12.08 -16.45
CA ASP A 162 -12.43 -12.19 -16.44
C ASP A 162 -11.74 -11.10 -15.61
N LEU A 163 -12.35 -10.64 -14.53
CA LEU A 163 -11.76 -9.72 -13.57
C LEU A 163 -11.41 -10.46 -12.28
N LEU A 164 -10.11 -10.48 -11.94
CA LEU A 164 -9.62 -11.07 -10.69
C LEU A 164 -9.41 -9.94 -9.67
N LEU A 165 -10.38 -9.79 -8.79
CA LEU A 165 -10.40 -8.76 -7.75
C LEU A 165 -10.21 -9.40 -6.37
N VAL A 166 -9.57 -8.68 -5.45
CA VAL A 166 -9.35 -9.21 -4.10
C VAL A 166 -10.39 -8.60 -3.16
N PRO A 167 -11.21 -9.43 -2.47
CA PRO A 167 -12.22 -8.94 -1.55
C PRO A 167 -11.63 -8.10 -0.42
N GLY A 168 -12.31 -7.03 -0.03
CA GLY A 168 -11.91 -6.11 1.02
C GLY A 168 -11.99 -6.70 2.42
N SER A 169 -12.87 -7.69 2.63
CA SER A 169 -12.99 -8.43 3.89
C SER A 169 -11.65 -9.00 4.38
N GLY A 170 -10.78 -9.44 3.46
CA GLY A 170 -9.43 -9.92 3.76
C GLY A 170 -8.50 -8.82 4.31
N PHE A 171 -8.90 -7.55 4.21
CA PHE A 171 -8.18 -6.36 4.72
C PHE A 171 -8.96 -5.65 5.83
N GLY A 172 -9.98 -6.29 6.41
CA GLY A 172 -10.81 -5.68 7.43
C GLY A 172 -11.78 -4.60 6.92
N ALA A 173 -12.04 -4.55 5.60
CA ALA A 173 -12.91 -3.56 4.97
C ALA A 173 -13.97 -4.22 4.08
N PRO A 174 -14.97 -4.90 4.67
CA PRO A 174 -16.05 -5.52 3.91
C PRO A 174 -16.78 -4.49 3.04
N GLY A 175 -17.37 -4.95 1.94
CA GLY A 175 -18.05 -4.11 0.97
C GLY A 175 -17.10 -3.30 0.07
N HIS A 176 -15.82 -3.68 0.00
CA HIS A 176 -14.80 -3.10 -0.86
C HIS A 176 -14.05 -4.19 -1.62
N PHE A 177 -13.26 -3.79 -2.59
CA PHE A 177 -12.32 -4.70 -3.27
C PHE A 177 -11.02 -4.00 -3.59
N ARG A 178 -9.93 -4.76 -3.60
CA ARG A 178 -8.62 -4.26 -4.04
C ARG A 178 -8.36 -4.65 -5.47
N LEU A 179 -7.89 -3.73 -6.28
CA LEU A 179 -7.31 -3.98 -7.58
C LEU A 179 -5.92 -3.35 -7.67
N ALA A 180 -4.99 -4.03 -8.35
CA ALA A 180 -3.65 -3.54 -8.64
C ALA A 180 -3.61 -2.99 -10.07
N TYR A 181 -2.94 -1.86 -10.28
CA TYR A 181 -2.73 -1.28 -11.60
C TYR A 181 -1.25 -1.19 -12.00
N CYS A 182 -0.37 -1.93 -11.31
CA CYS A 182 1.03 -2.12 -11.68
C CYS A 182 1.19 -3.14 -12.83
N VAL A 183 0.49 -2.88 -13.92
CA VAL A 183 0.42 -3.73 -15.11
C VAL A 183 0.64 -2.88 -16.35
N GLN A 184 0.78 -3.52 -17.52
CA GLN A 184 0.86 -2.78 -18.78
C GLN A 184 -0.46 -2.02 -19.04
N THR A 185 -0.35 -0.84 -19.63
CA THR A 185 -1.49 0.05 -19.90
C THR A 185 -2.56 -0.62 -20.77
N GLU A 186 -2.15 -1.46 -21.70
CA GLU A 186 -3.03 -2.24 -22.58
C GLU A 186 -3.91 -3.22 -21.80
N MET A 187 -3.41 -3.73 -20.68
CA MET A 187 -4.22 -4.59 -19.79
C MET A 187 -5.34 -3.78 -19.14
N ILE A 188 -5.05 -2.58 -18.68
CA ILE A 188 -6.07 -1.65 -18.14
C ILE A 188 -7.13 -1.37 -19.21
N GLN A 189 -6.71 -1.00 -20.43
CA GLN A 189 -7.63 -0.72 -21.52
C GLN A 189 -8.55 -1.90 -21.85
N ARG A 190 -8.04 -3.14 -21.82
CA ARG A 190 -8.85 -4.35 -22.01
C ARG A 190 -9.77 -4.65 -20.82
N ALA A 191 -9.43 -4.22 -19.62
CA ALA A 191 -10.24 -4.44 -18.43
C ALA A 191 -11.43 -3.45 -18.32
N LEU A 192 -11.33 -2.23 -18.86
CA LEU A 192 -12.38 -1.22 -18.75
C LEU A 192 -13.75 -1.71 -19.27
N PRO A 193 -13.90 -2.27 -20.49
CA PRO A 193 -15.18 -2.78 -20.94
C PRO A 193 -15.72 -3.94 -20.09
N LYS A 194 -14.87 -4.69 -19.41
CA LYS A 194 -15.26 -5.75 -18.49
C LYS A 194 -15.83 -5.19 -17.19
N PHE A 195 -15.22 -4.14 -16.65
CA PHE A 195 -15.77 -3.39 -15.52
C PHE A 195 -17.13 -2.77 -15.84
N GLN A 196 -17.29 -2.24 -17.06
CA GLN A 196 -18.58 -1.73 -17.52
C GLN A 196 -19.63 -2.84 -17.56
N ALA A 197 -19.33 -3.98 -18.18
CA ALA A 197 -20.25 -5.12 -18.26
C ALA A 197 -20.63 -5.66 -16.86
N LEU A 198 -19.65 -5.73 -15.94
CA LEU A 198 -19.91 -6.08 -14.55
C LEU A 198 -20.87 -5.07 -13.89
N ALA A 199 -20.65 -3.78 -14.06
CA ALA A 199 -21.54 -2.74 -13.51
C ALA A 199 -22.96 -2.82 -14.08
N ASP A 200 -23.08 -3.04 -15.39
CA ASP A 200 -24.39 -3.15 -16.07
C ASP A 200 -25.16 -4.40 -15.59
N SER A 201 -24.48 -5.49 -15.22
CA SER A 201 -25.14 -6.67 -14.66
C SER A 201 -25.87 -6.40 -13.34
N TYR A 202 -25.45 -5.40 -12.58
CA TYR A 202 -26.14 -4.96 -11.36
C TYR A 202 -27.31 -4.02 -11.67
N ARG A 203 -27.20 -3.18 -12.69
CA ARG A 203 -28.28 -2.27 -13.11
C ARG A 203 -29.46 -3.03 -13.68
N LEU A 204 -29.22 -4.06 -14.49
CA LEU A 204 -30.27 -4.90 -15.07
C LEU A 204 -31.05 -5.69 -14.03
N SER A 205 -30.40 -6.15 -12.95
CA SER A 205 -31.08 -6.87 -11.86
C SER A 205 -32.03 -5.99 -11.05
N LEU A 206 -31.83 -4.66 -11.03
CA LEU A 206 -32.73 -3.69 -10.37
C LEU A 206 -33.99 -3.36 -11.18
N ILE A 207 -34.02 -3.65 -12.48
CA ILE A 207 -35.17 -3.37 -13.36
C ILE A 207 -36.20 -4.51 -13.33
N HIS A 208 -35.81 -5.67 -12.80
CA HIS A 208 -36.68 -6.88 -12.76
C HIS A 208 -37.24 -7.17 -11.36
N ILE A 209 -37.22 -6.19 -10.43
CA ILE A 209 -37.90 -6.19 -9.13
C ILE A 209 -39.01 -5.14 -9.16
#